data_a3f66c6226c5cdc74d42121cc560fc23
#
_entry.id   a3f66c6226c5cdc74d42121cc560fc23
#
_cell.length_a   1.000
_cell.length_b   1.000
_cell.length_c   1.000
_cell.angle_alpha   90.00
_cell.angle_beta   90.00
_cell.angle_gamma   90.00
#
_symmetry.space_group_name_H-M   'P 1'
#
loop_
_entity.id
_entity.type
_entity.pdbx_description
1 polymer ?
#
loop_
_entity_poly.entity_id
_entity_poly.type
_entity_poly.pdbx_seq_one_letter_code
_entity_poly.pdbx_strand_id
1 'polypeptide(L)'
;MAALCPYTGSETTSGIGLAAEGVTPAPIRYGVDRGGGELTGLMRSFWAETEFMLSAGQEGCSSVILSAPSWDESWAEWYGLVFPLLECSVLSAGLGRTLGIVCFHPDYSTPDAAYLARHRFGHMHSTERLRRWLAEADPPLSDRTDDSLLHWAGSYQRRSPHAMINVLWAEQLEVAETKRKSKVLYSRNVAKVLQAGLVELERQSALERTDRP
;
A
#
# COMPACT_ATOMS: atom_id res chain seq x y z
N MET A 1 -9.72 -14.14 0.22
CA MET A 1 -8.98 -13.17 1.08
C MET A 1 -9.92 -12.11 1.62
N ALA A 2 -10.00 -11.90 2.93
CA ALA A 2 -10.74 -10.74 3.44
C ALA A 2 -9.95 -9.50 3.05
N ALA A 3 -10.58 -8.56 2.31
CA ALA A 3 -9.95 -7.34 1.88
C ALA A 3 -9.29 -6.60 3.07
N LEU A 4 -7.97 -6.68 3.17
CA LEU A 4 -7.19 -5.96 4.18
C LEU A 4 -7.05 -4.48 3.79
N CYS A 5 -7.29 -4.17 2.51
CA CYS A 5 -7.27 -2.80 2.03
C CYS A 5 -8.60 -2.10 2.32
N PRO A 6 -8.60 -1.01 3.05
CA PRO A 6 -9.81 -0.27 3.43
C PRO A 6 -10.39 0.60 2.35
N TYR A 7 -9.53 0.93 1.40
CA TYR A 7 -9.93 1.79 0.29
C TYR A 7 -10.70 1.00 -0.77
N THR A 8 -10.51 -0.32 -0.79
CA THR A 8 -11.19 -1.22 -1.72
C THR A 8 -12.29 -1.95 -0.97
N GLY A 9 -13.50 -1.48 -1.04
CA GLY A 9 -14.69 -2.25 -0.61
C GLY A 9 -15.04 -3.37 -1.59
N SER A 10 -14.42 -3.39 -2.75
CA SER A 10 -14.53 -4.41 -3.79
C SER A 10 -13.22 -4.51 -4.58
N GLU A 11 -13.06 -5.54 -5.40
CA GLU A 11 -11.92 -5.69 -6.32
C GLU A 11 -11.98 -4.70 -7.50
N THR A 12 -13.10 -4.05 -7.71
CA THR A 12 -13.33 -3.19 -8.87
C THR A 12 -13.50 -1.71 -8.53
N THR A 13 -13.72 -1.37 -7.24
CA THR A 13 -14.06 0.00 -6.83
C THR A 13 -13.31 0.39 -5.57
N SER A 14 -12.61 1.51 -5.61
CA SER A 14 -11.92 2.13 -4.48
C SER A 14 -12.70 3.32 -3.93
N GLY A 15 -12.36 3.76 -2.71
CA GLY A 15 -12.97 4.92 -2.07
C GLY A 15 -14.26 4.63 -1.28
N ILE A 16 -14.82 3.43 -1.36
CA ILE A 16 -16.10 3.07 -0.68
C ILE A 16 -16.04 3.35 0.81
N GLY A 17 -14.93 3.01 1.47
CA GLY A 17 -14.74 3.23 2.90
C GLY A 17 -14.63 4.69 3.32
N LEU A 18 -14.48 5.60 2.37
CA LEU A 18 -14.35 7.05 2.56
C LEU A 18 -15.54 7.83 1.97
N ALA A 19 -16.55 7.15 1.44
CA ALA A 19 -17.69 7.80 0.78
C ALA A 19 -18.45 8.74 1.74
N ALA A 20 -18.59 8.37 2.99
CA ALA A 20 -19.23 9.21 4.03
C ALA A 20 -18.40 10.48 4.36
N GLU A 21 -17.14 10.51 3.97
CA GLU A 21 -16.22 11.64 4.18
C GLU A 21 -16.06 12.51 2.91
N GLY A 22 -16.88 12.27 1.90
CA GLY A 22 -16.91 13.06 0.67
C GLY A 22 -16.01 12.53 -0.46
N VAL A 23 -15.36 11.38 -0.28
CA VAL A 23 -14.59 10.74 -1.36
C VAL A 23 -15.55 9.97 -2.27
N THR A 24 -15.54 10.28 -3.57
CA THR A 24 -16.36 9.57 -4.56
C THR A 24 -15.77 8.19 -4.84
N PRO A 25 -16.51 7.09 -4.60
CA PRO A 25 -16.09 5.77 -5.03
C PRO A 25 -16.03 5.69 -6.56
N ALA A 26 -14.96 5.14 -7.10
CA ALA A 26 -14.78 5.01 -8.53
C ALA A 26 -13.97 3.74 -8.88
N PRO A 27 -13.94 3.33 -10.18
CA PRO A 27 -13.25 2.12 -10.60
C PRO A 27 -11.76 2.12 -10.24
N ILE A 28 -11.24 0.90 -9.99
CA ILE A 28 -9.81 0.62 -9.91
C ILE A 28 -9.33 0.16 -11.29
N ARG A 29 -8.19 0.70 -11.73
CA ARG A 29 -7.50 0.22 -12.92
C ARG A 29 -6.35 -0.69 -12.51
N TYR A 30 -6.21 -1.82 -13.21
CA TYR A 30 -5.12 -2.77 -13.04
C TYR A 30 -4.22 -2.74 -14.27
N GLY A 31 -2.92 -2.52 -14.03
CA GLY A 31 -1.87 -2.55 -15.05
C GLY A 31 -0.82 -3.60 -14.70
N VAL A 32 -0.09 -4.07 -15.71
CA VAL A 32 1.06 -4.96 -15.53
C VAL A 32 2.25 -4.39 -16.28
N ASP A 33 3.36 -4.18 -15.57
CA ASP A 33 4.62 -3.85 -16.21
C ASP A 33 5.18 -5.06 -16.96
N ARG A 34 5.47 -4.87 -18.25
CA ARG A 34 6.05 -5.87 -19.13
C ARG A 34 7.47 -5.48 -19.56
N GLY A 35 8.09 -4.54 -18.84
CA GLY A 35 9.41 -4.00 -19.14
C GLY A 35 10.59 -4.94 -18.83
N GLY A 36 10.34 -6.18 -18.39
CA GLY A 36 11.38 -7.20 -18.19
C GLY A 36 12.42 -6.86 -17.11
N GLY A 37 12.07 -6.03 -16.13
CA GLY A 37 12.98 -5.60 -15.07
C GLY A 37 13.83 -4.37 -15.45
N GLU A 38 13.55 -3.74 -16.57
CA GLU A 38 14.21 -2.50 -16.98
C GLU A 38 13.52 -1.29 -16.34
N LEU A 39 14.29 -0.47 -15.61
CA LEU A 39 13.77 0.72 -14.92
C LEU A 39 13.04 1.68 -15.86
N THR A 40 13.57 1.89 -17.06
CA THR A 40 12.95 2.74 -18.09
C THR A 40 11.63 2.17 -18.60
N GLY A 41 11.50 0.84 -18.64
CA GLY A 41 10.25 0.13 -18.95
C GLY A 41 9.21 0.39 -17.89
N LEU A 42 9.57 0.16 -16.62
CA LEU A 42 8.69 0.41 -15.48
C LEU A 42 8.25 1.88 -15.40
N MET A 43 9.16 2.83 -15.57
CA MET A 43 8.82 4.26 -15.58
C MET A 43 7.82 4.60 -16.69
N ARG A 44 7.97 4.01 -17.87
CA ARG A 44 7.00 4.18 -18.97
C ARG A 44 5.64 3.60 -18.62
N SER A 45 5.58 2.39 -18.07
CA SER A 45 4.35 1.74 -17.62
C SER A 45 3.66 2.58 -16.54
N PHE A 46 4.42 3.04 -15.55
CA PHE A 46 3.91 3.88 -14.46
C PHE A 46 3.29 5.19 -14.97
N TRP A 47 3.99 5.89 -15.86
CA TRP A 47 3.49 7.16 -16.38
C TRP A 47 2.31 6.99 -17.34
N ALA A 48 2.26 5.91 -18.13
CA ALA A 48 1.11 5.62 -18.98
C ALA A 48 -0.16 5.38 -18.13
N GLU A 49 -0.05 4.62 -17.06
CA GLU A 49 -1.15 4.37 -16.14
C GLU A 49 -1.54 5.61 -15.33
N THR A 50 -0.56 6.43 -14.94
CA THR A 50 -0.78 7.71 -14.25
C THR A 50 -1.48 8.71 -15.15
N GLU A 51 -1.08 8.83 -16.41
CA GLU A 51 -1.72 9.69 -17.41
C GLU A 51 -3.18 9.27 -17.65
N PHE A 52 -3.44 7.98 -17.76
CA PHE A 52 -4.80 7.46 -17.85
C PHE A 52 -5.64 7.93 -16.64
N MET A 53 -5.13 7.75 -15.42
CA MET A 53 -5.83 8.13 -14.19
C MET A 53 -6.14 9.64 -14.16
N LEU A 54 -5.15 10.47 -14.50
CA LEU A 54 -5.32 11.93 -14.56
C LEU A 54 -6.35 12.35 -15.61
N SER A 55 -6.36 11.69 -16.76
CA SER A 55 -7.30 11.97 -17.86
C SER A 55 -8.72 11.53 -17.53
N ALA A 56 -8.88 10.39 -16.84
CA ALA A 56 -10.18 9.87 -16.42
C ALA A 56 -10.80 10.69 -15.27
N GLY A 57 -9.97 11.38 -14.48
CA GLY A 57 -10.41 12.10 -13.28
C GLY A 57 -10.86 11.18 -12.14
N GLN A 58 -11.23 11.79 -11.01
CA GLN A 58 -11.57 11.05 -9.78
C GLN A 58 -12.80 10.14 -9.94
N GLU A 59 -13.76 10.54 -10.75
CA GLU A 59 -14.99 9.78 -10.99
C GLU A 59 -14.77 8.60 -11.96
N GLY A 60 -13.81 8.73 -12.87
CA GLY A 60 -13.51 7.71 -13.88
C GLY A 60 -12.47 6.68 -13.42
N CYS A 61 -11.56 7.08 -12.53
CA CYS A 61 -10.53 6.18 -11.98
C CYS A 61 -10.14 6.63 -10.57
N SER A 62 -10.48 5.83 -9.58
CA SER A 62 -10.17 6.12 -8.17
C SER A 62 -8.73 5.75 -7.81
N SER A 63 -8.20 4.70 -8.39
CA SER A 63 -6.81 4.28 -8.17
C SER A 63 -6.31 3.41 -9.31
N VAL A 64 -4.98 3.33 -9.42
CA VAL A 64 -4.28 2.41 -10.33
C VAL A 64 -3.44 1.45 -9.50
N ILE A 65 -3.52 0.17 -9.78
CA ILE A 65 -2.63 -0.86 -9.25
C ILE A 65 -1.76 -1.35 -10.39
N LEU A 66 -0.49 -0.98 -10.40
CA LEU A 66 0.50 -1.44 -11.37
C LEU A 66 1.32 -2.58 -10.74
N SER A 67 1.18 -3.78 -11.27
CA SER A 67 1.98 -4.94 -10.91
C SER A 67 3.28 -4.98 -11.72
N ALA A 68 4.39 -5.26 -11.06
CA ALA A 68 5.73 -5.29 -11.64
C ALA A 68 6.48 -6.58 -11.24
N PRO A 69 6.07 -7.77 -11.74
CA PRO A 69 6.58 -9.06 -11.29
C PRO A 69 8.09 -9.25 -11.47
N SER A 70 8.69 -8.56 -12.46
CA SER A 70 10.13 -8.61 -12.70
C SER A 70 10.97 -7.99 -11.59
N TRP A 71 10.33 -7.36 -10.59
CA TRP A 71 10.97 -6.70 -9.45
C TRP A 71 10.75 -7.44 -8.12
N ASP A 72 10.22 -8.66 -8.15
CA ASP A 72 9.87 -9.43 -6.95
C ASP A 72 11.09 -9.94 -6.15
N GLU A 73 12.24 -10.07 -6.80
CA GLU A 73 13.40 -10.77 -6.21
C GLU A 73 14.17 -9.92 -5.20
N SER A 74 14.10 -8.59 -5.28
CA SER A 74 14.92 -7.70 -4.45
C SER A 74 14.11 -6.59 -3.79
N TRP A 75 13.66 -6.83 -2.56
CA TRP A 75 13.10 -5.79 -1.71
C TRP A 75 14.04 -4.59 -1.54
N ALA A 76 15.35 -4.85 -1.39
CA ALA A 76 16.33 -3.79 -1.20
C ALA A 76 16.42 -2.86 -2.43
N GLU A 77 16.36 -3.41 -3.64
CA GLU A 77 16.35 -2.63 -4.86
C GLU A 77 15.04 -1.89 -5.06
N TRP A 78 13.92 -2.58 -4.84
CA TRP A 78 12.59 -1.99 -4.93
C TRP A 78 12.42 -0.80 -3.99
N TYR A 79 12.75 -0.99 -2.73
CA TYR A 79 12.64 0.02 -1.68
C TYR A 79 13.71 1.12 -1.78
N GLY A 80 14.97 0.75 -2.07
CA GLY A 80 16.11 1.67 -2.03
C GLY A 80 16.34 2.49 -3.29
N LEU A 81 15.83 2.03 -4.44
CA LEU A 81 16.05 2.67 -5.74
C LEU A 81 14.74 2.95 -6.48
N VAL A 82 13.98 1.88 -6.78
CA VAL A 82 12.85 1.97 -7.72
C VAL A 82 11.74 2.86 -7.18
N PHE A 83 11.25 2.57 -5.99
CA PHE A 83 10.14 3.32 -5.40
C PHE A 83 10.49 4.79 -5.12
N PRO A 84 11.67 5.14 -4.55
CA PRO A 84 12.09 6.54 -4.41
C PRO A 84 12.21 7.30 -5.73
N LEU A 85 12.65 6.66 -6.81
CA LEU A 85 12.68 7.31 -8.13
C LEU A 85 11.29 7.63 -8.66
N LEU A 86 10.32 6.72 -8.45
CA LEU A 86 8.93 6.99 -8.80
C LEU A 86 8.35 8.14 -7.98
N GLU A 87 8.60 8.19 -6.67
CA GLU A 87 8.20 9.33 -5.81
C GLU A 87 8.82 10.64 -6.31
N CYS A 88 10.12 10.65 -6.57
CA CYS A 88 10.81 11.82 -7.12
C CYS A 88 10.24 12.26 -8.46
N SER A 89 9.87 11.32 -9.34
CA SER A 89 9.28 11.64 -10.63
C SER A 89 7.91 12.32 -10.51
N VAL A 90 7.06 11.86 -9.59
CA VAL A 90 5.77 12.48 -9.28
C VAL A 90 5.94 13.89 -8.72
N LEU A 91 6.89 14.07 -7.80
CA LEU A 91 7.21 15.38 -7.23
C LEU A 91 7.76 16.34 -8.29
N SER A 92 8.67 15.89 -9.15
CA SER A 92 9.27 16.67 -10.22
C SER A 92 8.26 17.09 -11.28
N ALA A 93 7.24 16.25 -11.52
CA ALA A 93 6.11 16.61 -12.38
C ALA A 93 5.12 17.60 -11.74
N GLY A 94 5.34 18.03 -10.50
CA GLY A 94 4.44 18.92 -9.78
C GLY A 94 3.17 18.24 -9.25
N LEU A 95 3.09 16.92 -9.31
CA LEU A 95 1.87 16.15 -8.99
C LEU A 95 1.81 15.69 -7.53
N GLY A 96 2.77 16.02 -6.67
CA GLY A 96 2.84 15.55 -5.29
C GLY A 96 1.67 16.00 -4.37
N ARG A 97 0.86 16.97 -4.81
CA ARG A 97 -0.39 17.36 -4.14
C ARG A 97 -1.63 16.72 -4.74
N THR A 98 -1.48 16.12 -5.93
CA THR A 98 -2.58 15.50 -6.67
C THR A 98 -2.58 14.00 -6.49
N LEU A 99 -1.41 13.39 -6.46
CA LEU A 99 -1.22 11.95 -6.40
C LEU A 99 -0.41 11.53 -5.19
N GLY A 100 -0.77 10.39 -4.62
CA GLY A 100 0.04 9.63 -3.70
C GLY A 100 0.36 8.26 -4.30
N ILE A 101 1.55 7.76 -4.03
CA ILE A 101 1.92 6.39 -4.42
C ILE A 101 2.19 5.53 -3.20
N VAL A 102 1.80 4.27 -3.28
CA VAL A 102 1.90 3.32 -2.18
C VAL A 102 2.63 2.08 -2.65
N CYS A 103 3.65 1.70 -1.88
CA CYS A 103 4.56 0.60 -2.15
C CYS A 103 4.03 -0.71 -1.59
N PHE A 104 4.07 -1.78 -2.41
CA PHE A 104 3.83 -3.17 -2.02
C PHE A 104 4.94 -4.04 -2.59
N HIS A 105 5.27 -5.14 -1.87
CA HIS A 105 6.28 -6.09 -2.33
C HIS A 105 6.09 -7.44 -1.63
N PRO A 106 6.42 -8.58 -2.26
CA PRO A 106 6.37 -9.89 -1.58
C PRO A 106 7.10 -9.92 -0.24
N ASP A 107 8.27 -9.31 -0.18
CA ASP A 107 9.12 -9.28 1.02
C ASP A 107 9.09 -7.92 1.74
N TYR A 108 7.99 -7.19 1.60
CA TYR A 108 7.85 -5.89 2.25
C TYR A 108 8.19 -5.98 3.74
N SER A 109 9.07 -5.09 4.18
CA SER A 109 9.39 -4.81 5.57
C SER A 109 9.30 -3.31 5.81
N THR A 110 8.62 -2.91 6.88
CA THR A 110 8.45 -1.48 7.21
C THR A 110 9.81 -0.83 7.43
N PRO A 111 10.16 0.24 6.71
CA PRO A 111 11.41 0.96 6.90
C PRO A 111 11.56 1.54 8.30
N ASP A 112 12.79 1.92 8.64
CA ASP A 112 13.06 2.58 9.90
C ASP A 112 12.39 3.97 10.02
N ALA A 113 12.31 4.49 11.25
CA ALA A 113 11.65 5.75 11.54
C ALA A 113 12.29 6.96 10.84
N ALA A 114 13.60 6.92 10.60
CA ALA A 114 14.32 8.03 9.93
C ALA A 114 13.96 8.08 8.44
N TYR A 115 13.79 6.94 7.81
CA TYR A 115 13.31 6.87 6.44
C TYR A 115 11.84 7.32 6.36
N LEU A 116 10.96 6.78 7.22
CA LEU A 116 9.53 7.11 7.24
C LEU A 116 9.26 8.60 7.50
N ALA A 117 10.13 9.27 8.26
CA ALA A 117 10.01 10.71 8.51
C ALA A 117 10.21 11.58 7.25
N ARG A 118 10.89 11.05 6.22
CA ARG A 118 11.17 11.75 4.96
C ARG A 118 10.13 11.47 3.87
N HIS A 119 9.31 10.43 4.05
CA HIS A 119 8.30 10.00 3.09
C HIS A 119 6.91 10.20 3.68
N ARG A 120 6.11 11.06 3.06
CA ARG A 120 4.78 11.41 3.57
C ARG A 120 3.79 10.24 3.50
N PHE A 121 3.83 9.53 2.39
CA PHE A 121 2.97 8.38 2.09
C PHE A 121 3.84 7.22 1.56
N GLY A 122 3.23 6.19 1.04
CA GLY A 122 3.92 5.13 0.32
C GLY A 122 4.26 3.92 1.17
N HIS A 123 4.64 4.13 2.42
CA HIS A 123 5.02 3.05 3.33
C HIS A 123 4.04 2.83 4.48
N MET A 124 4.22 1.71 5.18
CA MET A 124 3.47 1.39 6.39
C MET A 124 3.90 2.32 7.53
N HIS A 125 3.02 2.52 8.49
CA HIS A 125 3.33 3.26 9.72
C HIS A 125 4.37 2.53 10.58
N SER A 126 5.16 3.30 11.35
CA SER A 126 6.16 2.74 12.25
C SER A 126 5.52 1.82 13.31
N THR A 127 6.31 0.84 13.77
CA THR A 127 5.89 -0.11 14.82
C THR A 127 5.43 0.63 16.08
N GLU A 128 6.12 1.70 16.47
CA GLU A 128 5.73 2.54 17.62
C GLU A 128 4.35 3.17 17.44
N ARG A 129 4.05 3.68 16.24
CA ARG A 129 2.73 4.26 15.93
C ARG A 129 1.63 3.20 15.95
N LEU A 130 1.90 2.02 15.40
CA LEU A 130 0.99 0.89 15.43
C LEU A 130 0.76 0.39 16.85
N ARG A 131 1.79 0.33 17.69
CA ARG A 131 1.72 -0.01 19.10
C ARG A 131 0.74 0.88 19.85
N ARG A 132 0.93 2.18 19.71
CA ARG A 132 0.05 3.16 20.35
C ARG A 132 -1.41 3.02 19.91
N TRP A 133 -1.65 2.80 18.62
CA TRP A 133 -2.99 2.61 18.11
C TRP A 133 -3.63 1.30 18.56
N LEU A 134 -2.85 0.22 18.61
CA LEU A 134 -3.32 -1.07 19.09
C LEU A 134 -3.65 -1.02 20.58
N ALA A 135 -2.80 -0.39 21.40
CA ALA A 135 -3.02 -0.22 22.82
C ALA A 135 -4.30 0.55 23.16
N GLU A 136 -4.67 1.53 22.31
CA GLU A 136 -5.94 2.24 22.47
C GLU A 136 -7.16 1.43 21.98
N ALA A 137 -6.98 0.58 20.97
CA ALA A 137 -8.09 -0.18 20.35
C ALA A 137 -8.34 -1.54 21.02
N ASP A 138 -7.28 -2.23 21.43
CA ASP A 138 -7.30 -3.58 22.04
C ASP A 138 -6.11 -3.71 23.00
N PRO A 139 -6.20 -3.15 24.23
CA PRO A 139 -5.11 -3.21 25.21
C PRO A 139 -4.64 -4.64 25.51
N PRO A 140 -5.54 -5.65 25.75
CA PRO A 140 -5.10 -7.02 26.02
C PRO A 140 -4.29 -7.64 24.86
N LEU A 141 -4.60 -7.31 23.61
CA LEU A 141 -3.85 -7.77 22.45
C LEU A 141 -2.50 -7.06 22.37
N SER A 142 -2.47 -5.75 22.65
CA SER A 142 -1.23 -4.96 22.67
C SER A 142 -0.24 -5.52 23.70
N ASP A 143 -0.70 -5.82 24.93
CA ASP A 143 0.17 -6.27 26.03
C ASP A 143 0.84 -7.61 25.76
N ARG A 144 0.18 -8.51 25.03
CA ARG A 144 0.70 -9.85 24.67
C ARG A 144 1.45 -9.90 23.35
N THR A 145 1.54 -8.80 22.62
CA THR A 145 2.21 -8.72 21.32
C THR A 145 3.56 -8.03 21.48
N ASP A 146 4.66 -8.70 21.19
CA ASP A 146 5.99 -8.08 21.16
C ASP A 146 6.19 -7.19 19.93
N ASP A 147 7.27 -6.38 19.93
CA ASP A 147 7.54 -5.43 18.85
C ASP A 147 7.90 -6.11 17.52
N SER A 148 8.54 -7.29 17.57
CA SER A 148 8.91 -8.05 16.37
C SER A 148 7.66 -8.55 15.65
N LEU A 149 6.73 -9.13 16.42
CA LEU A 149 5.46 -9.62 15.90
C LEU A 149 4.58 -8.46 15.40
N LEU A 150 4.58 -7.34 16.10
CA LEU A 150 3.85 -6.15 15.68
C LEU A 150 4.43 -5.54 14.40
N HIS A 151 5.75 -5.47 14.29
CA HIS A 151 6.45 -5.03 13.08
C HIS A 151 6.10 -5.95 11.89
N TRP A 152 6.13 -7.27 12.11
CA TRP A 152 5.73 -8.24 11.10
C TRP A 152 4.28 -8.04 10.67
N ALA A 153 3.34 -7.92 11.61
CA ALA A 153 1.92 -7.73 11.31
C ALA A 153 1.64 -6.41 10.58
N GLY A 154 2.38 -5.35 10.91
CA GLY A 154 2.38 -4.09 10.17
C GLY A 154 2.87 -4.27 8.74
N SER A 155 4.03 -4.87 8.57
CA SER A 155 4.67 -5.11 7.29
C SER A 155 3.82 -5.98 6.37
N TYR A 156 3.18 -7.02 6.93
CA TYR A 156 2.32 -7.94 6.18
C TYR A 156 1.18 -7.23 5.43
N GLN A 157 0.70 -6.10 5.93
CA GLN A 157 -0.36 -5.33 5.25
C GLN A 157 0.09 -4.69 3.93
N ARG A 158 1.38 -4.69 3.64
CA ARG A 158 1.99 -4.21 2.39
C ARG A 158 2.64 -5.33 1.58
N ARG A 159 2.50 -6.57 2.03
CA ARG A 159 2.90 -7.73 1.24
C ARG A 159 1.84 -8.04 0.20
N SER A 160 2.30 -8.43 -0.97
CA SER A 160 1.52 -8.76 -2.15
C SER A 160 2.21 -9.89 -2.91
N PRO A 161 1.51 -10.61 -3.78
CA PRO A 161 2.13 -11.67 -4.59
C PRO A 161 3.29 -11.17 -5.44
N HIS A 162 3.21 -9.94 -5.93
CA HIS A 162 4.21 -9.28 -6.75
C HIS A 162 4.58 -7.90 -6.21
N ALA A 163 5.71 -7.36 -6.63
CA ALA A 163 6.02 -5.95 -6.45
C ALA A 163 4.93 -5.11 -7.14
N MET A 164 4.34 -4.18 -6.42
CA MET A 164 3.23 -3.37 -6.93
C MET A 164 3.32 -1.92 -6.44
N ILE A 165 2.80 -1.04 -7.26
CA ILE A 165 2.58 0.37 -6.94
C ILE A 165 1.09 0.65 -7.04
N ASN A 166 0.53 1.20 -5.97
CA ASN A 166 -0.83 1.75 -6.02
C ASN A 166 -0.72 3.27 -6.13
N VAL A 167 -1.24 3.82 -7.22
CA VAL A 167 -1.39 5.27 -7.43
C VAL A 167 -2.79 5.65 -6.98
N LEU A 168 -2.88 6.65 -6.13
CA LEU A 168 -4.11 7.13 -5.50
C LEU A 168 -4.19 8.65 -5.63
N TRP A 169 -5.40 9.19 -5.57
CA TRP A 169 -5.56 10.63 -5.36
C TRP A 169 -5.07 11.01 -3.96
N ALA A 170 -4.25 12.04 -3.86
CA ALA A 170 -3.67 12.49 -2.57
C ALA A 170 -4.76 12.89 -1.57
N GLU A 171 -5.86 13.45 -2.05
CA GLU A 171 -7.03 13.80 -1.25
C GLU A 171 -7.60 12.59 -0.49
N GLN A 172 -7.67 11.41 -1.11
CA GLN A 172 -8.16 10.19 -0.44
C GLN A 172 -7.28 9.81 0.77
N LEU A 173 -5.95 9.96 0.61
CA LEU A 173 -4.99 9.70 1.69
C LEU A 173 -5.10 10.73 2.80
N GLU A 174 -5.27 12.00 2.45
CA GLU A 174 -5.44 13.10 3.41
C GLU A 174 -6.74 12.98 4.20
N VAL A 175 -7.84 12.66 3.54
CA VAL A 175 -9.14 12.43 4.20
C VAL A 175 -9.04 11.27 5.18
N ALA A 176 -8.42 10.16 4.78
CA ALA A 176 -8.23 9.01 5.66
C ALA A 176 -7.41 9.36 6.92
N GLU A 177 -6.36 10.17 6.78
CA GLU A 177 -5.50 10.56 7.89
C GLU A 177 -6.18 11.60 8.80
N THR A 178 -6.78 12.64 8.24
CA THR A 178 -7.43 13.74 9.01
C THR A 178 -8.67 13.27 9.77
N LYS A 179 -9.43 12.35 9.20
CA LYS A 179 -10.62 11.76 9.84
C LYS A 179 -10.32 10.60 10.77
N ARG A 180 -9.04 10.36 11.08
CA ARG A 180 -8.56 9.25 11.92
C ARG A 180 -9.02 7.86 11.44
N LYS A 181 -9.44 7.74 10.19
CA LYS A 181 -9.83 6.45 9.60
C LYS A 181 -8.62 5.51 9.52
N SER A 182 -7.44 6.06 9.23
CA SER A 182 -6.18 5.32 9.24
C SER A 182 -5.96 4.60 10.58
N LYS A 183 -6.13 5.28 11.73
CA LYS A 183 -5.97 4.67 13.04
C LYS A 183 -6.89 3.45 13.22
N VAL A 184 -8.18 3.64 13.04
CA VAL A 184 -9.19 2.57 13.22
C VAL A 184 -8.91 1.40 12.30
N LEU A 185 -8.57 1.71 11.05
CA LEU A 185 -8.28 0.74 10.04
C LEU A 185 -7.06 -0.11 10.34
N TYR A 186 -5.91 0.55 10.54
CA TYR A 186 -4.65 -0.16 10.76
C TYR A 186 -4.65 -0.95 12.07
N SER A 187 -5.29 -0.44 13.14
CA SER A 187 -5.48 -1.23 14.38
C SER A 187 -6.28 -2.49 14.13
N ARG A 188 -7.40 -2.38 13.41
CA ARG A 188 -8.23 -3.53 13.04
C ARG A 188 -7.48 -4.53 12.16
N ASN A 189 -6.72 -4.05 11.18
CA ASN A 189 -5.97 -4.91 10.27
C ASN A 189 -4.82 -5.62 10.99
N VAL A 190 -4.07 -4.91 11.85
CA VAL A 190 -3.07 -5.53 12.72
C VAL A 190 -3.68 -6.64 13.57
N ALA A 191 -4.81 -6.36 14.23
CA ALA A 191 -5.49 -7.36 15.05
C ALA A 191 -5.88 -8.60 14.23
N LYS A 192 -6.43 -8.43 13.02
CA LYS A 192 -6.78 -9.55 12.13
C LYS A 192 -5.55 -10.36 11.69
N VAL A 193 -4.45 -9.69 11.33
CA VAL A 193 -3.20 -10.35 10.93
C VAL A 193 -2.63 -11.17 12.10
N LEU A 194 -2.62 -10.60 13.31
CA LEU A 194 -2.17 -11.31 14.51
C LEU A 194 -3.05 -12.51 14.85
N GLN A 195 -4.38 -12.38 14.67
CA GLN A 195 -5.35 -13.47 14.92
C GLN A 195 -5.23 -14.59 13.89
N ALA A 196 -4.99 -14.27 12.63
CA ALA A 196 -4.79 -15.27 11.56
C ALA A 196 -3.48 -16.07 11.76
N GLY A 197 -2.47 -15.45 12.35
CA GLY A 197 -1.19 -16.06 12.67
C GLY A 197 -0.21 -16.10 11.51
N LEU A 198 1.07 -15.96 11.87
CA LEU A 198 2.19 -15.86 10.93
C LEU A 198 2.27 -17.06 9.98
N VAL A 199 2.24 -18.27 10.51
CA VAL A 199 2.45 -19.51 9.73
C VAL A 199 1.40 -19.67 8.64
N GLU A 200 0.13 -19.41 8.97
CA GLU A 200 -0.95 -19.56 8.01
C GLU A 200 -0.89 -18.48 6.93
N LEU A 201 -0.60 -17.24 7.30
CA LEU A 201 -0.49 -16.14 6.32
C LEU A 201 0.71 -16.28 5.40
N GLU A 202 1.86 -16.74 5.89
CA GLU A 202 3.02 -17.03 5.04
C GLU A 202 2.74 -18.19 4.08
N ARG A 203 2.02 -19.24 4.54
CA ARG A 203 1.58 -20.34 3.69
C ARG A 203 0.66 -19.86 2.57
N GLN A 204 -0.32 -19.00 2.88
CA GLN A 204 -1.24 -18.43 1.88
C GLN A 204 -0.49 -17.55 0.88
N SER A 205 0.42 -16.69 1.34
CA SER A 205 1.25 -15.85 0.48
C SER A 205 2.10 -16.67 -0.49
N ALA A 206 2.67 -17.80 -0.02
CA ALA A 206 3.44 -18.70 -0.87
C ALA A 206 2.59 -19.32 -1.99
N LEU A 207 1.34 -19.71 -1.70
CA LEU A 207 0.42 -20.24 -2.71
C LEU A 207 0.03 -19.18 -3.76
N GLU A 208 -0.23 -17.95 -3.33
CA GLU A 208 -0.57 -16.85 -4.24
C GLU A 208 0.57 -16.49 -5.22
N ARG A 209 1.83 -16.66 -4.79
CA ARG A 209 3.00 -16.44 -5.66
C ARG A 209 3.15 -17.53 -6.75
N THR A 210 2.60 -18.71 -6.53
CA THR A 210 2.66 -19.81 -7.51
C THR A 210 1.57 -19.72 -8.58
N ASP A 211 0.48 -19.03 -8.31
CA ASP A 211 -0.57 -18.72 -9.28
C ASP A 211 -0.10 -17.56 -10.19
N ARG A 212 0.80 -17.88 -11.12
CA ARG A 212 1.21 -16.92 -12.16
C ARG A 212 0.07 -16.78 -13.18
N PRO A 213 -0.29 -15.53 -13.53
CA PRO A 213 -1.23 -15.29 -14.63
C PRO A 213 -0.66 -15.71 -15.98
#